data_898a4982f9ba539297db952898437686
#
_entry.id   898a4982f9ba539297db952898437686
#
_cell.length_a   1.000
_cell.length_b   1.000
_cell.length_c   1.000
_cell.angle_alpha   90.00
_cell.angle_beta   90.00
_cell.angle_gamma   90.00
#
_symmetry.space_group_name_H-M   'P 1'
#
loop_
_entity.id
_entity.type
_entity.pdbx_description
1 polymer ?
#
loop_
_entity_poly.entity_id
_entity_poly.type
_entity_poly.pdbx_seq_one_letter_code
_entity_poly.pdbx_strand_id
1 'polypeptide(L)'
;MGRYFEDIDAGETHDLGSYTADREELIEFARRYDPQPIHVDPDAAARTMFGGLIASGWHTAGSCMALLTEGFLNGTASVGSFGLDELRWPSPVRPGDTVSASVEIPETHASGSRDDRGYVDIELHAENGEGEEVLFWDSTNIILTRAGSDKWPFDE
;
A
#
# COMPACT_ATOMS: atom_id res chain seq x y z
N MET A 1 7.25 -1.62 -21.08
CA MET A 1 7.46 -0.16 -21.08
C MET A 1 6.64 0.47 -19.98
N GLY A 2 7.28 1.23 -19.15
CA GLY A 2 6.61 1.92 -18.04
C GLY A 2 5.83 3.15 -18.51
N ARG A 3 4.79 3.49 -17.76
CA ARG A 3 4.04 4.74 -17.97
C ARG A 3 4.79 5.88 -17.29
N TYR A 4 4.92 6.98 -18.00
CA TYR A 4 5.44 8.23 -17.44
C TYR A 4 4.31 9.09 -16.88
N PHE A 5 4.68 10.17 -16.20
CA PHE A 5 3.71 11.07 -15.59
C PHE A 5 2.60 11.50 -16.57
N GLU A 6 2.96 11.81 -17.81
CA GLU A 6 2.02 12.25 -18.85
C GLU A 6 0.98 11.19 -19.24
N ASP A 7 1.25 9.92 -18.91
CA ASP A 7 0.37 8.80 -19.25
C ASP A 7 -0.65 8.48 -18.15
N ILE A 8 -0.56 9.13 -17.00
CA ILE A 8 -1.40 8.86 -15.84
C ILE A 8 -2.44 9.97 -15.70
N ASP A 9 -3.70 9.58 -15.68
CA ASP A 9 -4.81 10.52 -15.61
C ASP A 9 -5.47 10.52 -14.23
N ALA A 10 -5.87 11.71 -13.78
CA ALA A 10 -6.75 11.83 -12.62
C ALA A 10 -8.06 11.09 -12.87
N GLY A 11 -8.57 10.40 -11.86
CA GLY A 11 -9.77 9.58 -11.95
C GLY A 11 -9.52 8.12 -12.30
N GLU A 12 -8.29 7.72 -12.62
CA GLU A 12 -7.96 6.30 -12.80
C GLU A 12 -8.20 5.50 -11.53
N THR A 13 -8.70 4.28 -11.70
CA THR A 13 -8.82 3.28 -10.63
C THR A 13 -8.21 1.97 -11.10
N HIS A 14 -7.54 1.26 -10.19
CA HIS A 14 -6.92 -0.03 -10.49
C HIS A 14 -7.21 -1.02 -9.36
N ASP A 15 -7.61 -2.24 -9.75
CA ASP A 15 -7.65 -3.37 -8.84
C ASP A 15 -6.23 -3.93 -8.70
N LEU A 16 -5.76 -4.06 -7.45
CA LEU A 16 -4.40 -4.52 -7.17
C LEU A 16 -4.32 -6.01 -6.81
N GLY A 17 -5.46 -6.69 -6.78
CA GLY A 17 -5.52 -8.08 -6.33
C GLY A 17 -5.60 -8.23 -4.82
N SER A 18 -5.18 -9.37 -4.31
CA SER A 18 -5.36 -9.72 -2.90
C SER A 18 -4.19 -10.54 -2.36
N TYR A 19 -4.12 -10.61 -1.03
CA TYR A 19 -3.25 -11.54 -0.32
C TYR A 19 -4.03 -12.22 0.80
N THR A 20 -3.55 -13.36 1.27
CA THR A 20 -4.09 -14.05 2.45
C THR A 20 -3.15 -13.84 3.63
N ALA A 21 -3.71 -13.42 4.77
CA ALA A 21 -2.96 -13.20 5.99
C ALA A 21 -2.60 -14.54 6.64
N ASP A 22 -1.38 -15.01 6.42
CA ASP A 22 -0.87 -16.26 6.99
C ASP A 22 -0.49 -16.06 8.48
N ARG A 23 -1.03 -16.89 9.35
CA ARG A 23 -0.84 -16.79 10.79
C ARG A 23 0.63 -16.76 11.22
N GLU A 24 1.44 -17.67 10.69
CA GLU A 24 2.86 -17.77 11.07
C GLU A 24 3.63 -16.53 10.61
N GLU A 25 3.35 -16.05 9.41
CA GLU A 25 3.93 -14.83 8.87
C GLU A 25 3.57 -13.60 9.70
N LEU A 26 2.29 -13.48 10.10
CA LEU A 26 1.84 -12.38 10.97
C LEU A 26 2.62 -12.33 12.27
N ILE A 27 2.79 -13.49 12.92
CA ILE A 27 3.50 -13.60 14.20
C ILE A 27 5.00 -13.31 14.02
N GLU A 28 5.62 -13.87 13.00
CA GLU A 28 7.05 -13.66 12.71
C GLU A 28 7.34 -12.18 12.41
N PHE A 29 6.53 -11.55 11.57
CA PHE A 29 6.65 -10.12 11.29
C PHE A 29 6.53 -9.30 12.57
N ALA A 30 5.52 -9.58 13.37
CA ALA A 30 5.27 -8.82 14.59
C ALA A 30 6.38 -9.00 15.62
N ARG A 31 6.93 -10.20 15.77
CA ARG A 31 8.09 -10.43 16.65
C ARG A 31 9.26 -9.54 16.30
N ARG A 32 9.40 -9.23 15.03
CA ARG A 32 10.53 -8.44 14.53
C ARG A 32 10.26 -6.93 14.59
N TYR A 33 9.03 -6.48 14.32
CA TYR A 33 8.72 -5.07 14.09
C TYR A 33 7.66 -4.47 15.01
N ASP A 34 6.82 -5.29 15.64
CA ASP A 34 5.71 -4.82 16.48
C ASP A 34 5.34 -5.92 17.51
N PRO A 35 6.23 -6.19 18.48
CA PRO A 35 6.08 -7.37 19.36
C PRO A 35 5.07 -7.18 20.49
N GLN A 36 3.94 -6.59 20.23
CA GLN A 36 2.85 -6.50 21.19
C GLN A 36 2.13 -7.86 21.33
N PRO A 37 1.68 -8.22 22.55
CA PRO A 37 1.01 -9.51 22.77
C PRO A 37 -0.16 -9.79 21.84
N ILE A 38 -0.92 -8.77 21.45
CA ILE A 38 -2.06 -8.92 20.52
C ILE A 38 -1.65 -9.41 19.13
N HIS A 39 -0.36 -9.29 18.79
CA HIS A 39 0.18 -9.71 17.48
C HIS A 39 1.06 -10.95 17.54
N VAL A 40 1.56 -11.33 18.72
CA VAL A 40 2.55 -12.42 18.84
C VAL A 40 2.10 -13.56 19.73
N ASP A 41 1.11 -13.36 20.62
CA ASP A 41 0.67 -14.34 21.60
C ASP A 41 -0.83 -14.59 21.46
N PRO A 42 -1.22 -15.71 20.81
CA PRO A 42 -2.65 -16.01 20.61
C PRO A 42 -3.47 -16.13 21.90
N ASP A 43 -2.87 -16.64 22.97
CA ASP A 43 -3.56 -16.80 24.26
C ASP A 43 -3.78 -15.46 24.94
N ALA A 44 -2.78 -14.58 24.91
CA ALA A 44 -2.92 -13.22 25.43
C ALA A 44 -3.92 -12.42 24.58
N ALA A 45 -3.83 -12.52 23.26
CA ALA A 45 -4.74 -11.84 22.33
C ALA A 45 -6.20 -12.26 22.55
N ALA A 46 -6.46 -13.54 22.84
CA ALA A 46 -7.80 -14.05 23.11
C ALA A 46 -8.48 -13.40 24.32
N ARG A 47 -7.68 -12.87 25.26
CA ARG A 47 -8.18 -12.18 26.46
C ARG A 47 -8.40 -10.68 26.28
N THR A 48 -8.11 -10.17 25.09
CA THR A 48 -8.31 -8.75 24.76
C THR A 48 -9.70 -8.52 24.16
N MET A 49 -10.02 -7.25 23.94
CA MET A 49 -11.25 -6.85 23.24
C MET A 49 -11.33 -7.43 21.80
N PHE A 50 -10.20 -7.82 21.20
CA PHE A 50 -10.18 -8.41 19.87
C PHE A 50 -10.55 -9.89 19.87
N GLY A 51 -10.50 -10.58 21.01
CA GLY A 51 -10.91 -11.97 21.13
C GLY A 51 -10.02 -12.98 20.42
N GLY A 52 -8.85 -12.59 19.96
CA GLY A 52 -7.90 -13.42 19.24
C GLY A 52 -6.80 -12.60 18.59
N LEU A 53 -5.87 -13.30 17.95
CA LEU A 53 -4.73 -12.68 17.28
C LEU A 53 -5.19 -11.76 16.15
N ILE A 54 -4.56 -10.59 16.05
CA ILE A 54 -4.71 -9.67 14.93
C ILE A 54 -3.35 -9.32 14.34
N ALA A 55 -3.34 -9.00 13.06
CA ALA A 55 -2.14 -8.54 12.38
C ALA A 55 -1.70 -7.17 12.92
N SER A 56 -0.38 -6.94 12.99
CA SER A 56 0.13 -5.58 13.09
C SER A 56 -0.33 -4.78 11.86
N GLY A 57 -0.77 -3.55 12.09
CA GLY A 57 -1.11 -2.65 10.97
C GLY A 57 0.04 -2.46 9.99
N TRP A 58 1.28 -2.54 10.48
CA TRP A 58 2.47 -2.44 9.63
C TRP A 58 2.64 -3.64 8.69
N HIS A 59 2.18 -4.82 9.10
CA HIS A 59 2.12 -5.97 8.18
C HIS A 59 1.09 -5.74 7.09
N THR A 60 -0.09 -5.26 7.47
CA THR A 60 -1.15 -4.92 6.51
C THR A 60 -0.67 -3.85 5.53
N ALA A 61 -0.01 -2.79 6.02
CA ALA A 61 0.54 -1.74 5.18
C ALA A 61 1.62 -2.27 4.23
N GLY A 62 2.54 -3.09 4.72
CA GLY A 62 3.60 -3.70 3.91
C GLY A 62 3.05 -4.63 2.82
N SER A 63 2.05 -5.44 3.15
CA SER A 63 1.38 -6.32 2.19
C SER A 63 0.63 -5.55 1.12
N CYS A 64 -0.06 -4.48 1.51
CA CYS A 64 -0.70 -3.57 0.55
C CYS A 64 0.32 -2.83 -0.33
N MET A 65 1.49 -2.48 0.23
CA MET A 65 2.57 -1.90 -0.55
C MET A 65 3.08 -2.85 -1.63
N ALA A 66 3.21 -4.13 -1.32
CA ALA A 66 3.58 -5.14 -2.32
C ALA A 66 2.56 -5.20 -3.46
N LEU A 67 1.27 -5.22 -3.13
CA LEU A 67 0.20 -5.19 -4.13
C LEU A 67 0.23 -3.92 -4.99
N LEU A 68 0.44 -2.76 -4.37
CA LEU A 68 0.56 -1.47 -5.07
C LEU A 68 1.76 -1.47 -6.02
N THR A 69 2.88 -1.97 -5.54
CA THR A 69 4.13 -2.02 -6.33
C THR A 69 3.97 -2.93 -7.54
N GLU A 70 3.48 -4.14 -7.33
CA GLU A 70 3.29 -5.13 -8.42
C GLU A 70 2.19 -4.72 -9.39
N GLY A 71 1.09 -4.19 -8.87
CA GLY A 71 -0.10 -3.87 -9.67
C GLY A 71 -0.09 -2.49 -10.32
N PHE A 72 0.74 -1.57 -9.86
CA PHE A 72 0.74 -0.19 -10.36
C PHE A 72 2.14 0.42 -10.48
N LEU A 73 2.90 0.52 -9.39
CA LEU A 73 4.15 1.31 -9.40
C LEU A 73 5.21 0.75 -10.34
N ASN A 74 5.38 -0.57 -10.42
CA ASN A 74 6.35 -1.19 -11.32
C ASN A 74 6.00 -0.99 -12.81
N GLY A 75 4.75 -0.68 -13.11
CA GLY A 75 4.33 -0.31 -14.45
C GLY A 75 4.47 1.18 -14.76
N THR A 76 5.04 1.96 -13.86
CA THR A 76 5.22 3.40 -13.99
C THR A 76 6.66 3.79 -13.72
N ALA A 77 7.06 4.99 -14.14
CA ALA A 77 8.37 5.57 -13.84
C ALA A 77 8.42 6.18 -12.42
N SER A 78 7.90 5.45 -11.44
CA SER A 78 7.89 5.86 -10.03
C SER A 78 9.29 5.80 -9.45
N VAL A 79 9.73 6.87 -8.80
CA VAL A 79 11.07 6.98 -8.20
C VAL A 79 11.04 7.25 -6.70
N GLY A 80 9.89 7.43 -6.11
CA GLY A 80 9.78 7.61 -4.67
C GLY A 80 8.49 8.28 -4.23
N SER A 81 8.40 8.45 -2.93
CA SER A 81 7.29 9.13 -2.25
C SER A 81 7.85 9.91 -1.07
N PHE A 82 7.14 10.95 -0.66
CA PHE A 82 7.50 11.72 0.54
C PHE A 82 6.97 11.10 1.84
N GLY A 83 6.23 10.02 1.74
CA GLY A 83 5.55 9.39 2.87
C GLY A 83 4.04 9.33 2.66
N LEU A 84 3.33 9.09 3.75
CA LEU A 84 1.87 9.03 3.76
C LEU A 84 1.32 10.28 4.47
N ASP A 85 0.34 10.94 3.87
CA ASP A 85 -0.37 12.04 4.52
C ASP A 85 -1.39 11.48 5.52
N GLU A 86 -1.94 10.31 5.22
CA GLU A 86 -2.88 9.62 6.07
C GLU A 86 -2.65 8.10 5.97
N LEU A 87 -2.74 7.43 7.12
CA LEU A 87 -2.74 5.97 7.22
C LEU A 87 -3.72 5.57 8.31
N ARG A 88 -4.71 4.75 7.97
CA ARG A 88 -5.72 4.25 8.90
C ARG A 88 -5.88 2.75 8.80
N TRP A 89 -6.16 2.13 9.94
CA TRP A 89 -6.56 0.73 10.06
C TRP A 89 -7.95 0.65 10.71
N PRO A 90 -9.05 0.83 9.95
CA PRO A 90 -10.39 0.92 10.53
C PRO A 90 -10.87 -0.37 11.18
N SER A 91 -10.44 -1.53 10.66
CA SER A 91 -10.78 -2.84 11.20
C SER A 91 -9.56 -3.75 11.22
N PRO A 92 -9.47 -4.69 12.19
CA PRO A 92 -8.33 -5.59 12.28
C PRO A 92 -8.32 -6.62 11.14
N VAL A 93 -7.11 -7.01 10.74
CA VAL A 93 -6.89 -8.18 9.89
C VAL A 93 -6.60 -9.37 10.79
N ARG A 94 -7.27 -10.48 10.55
CA ARG A 94 -7.12 -11.71 11.32
C ARG A 94 -6.42 -12.78 10.52
N PRO A 95 -5.77 -13.75 11.19
CA PRO A 95 -5.18 -14.90 10.49
C PRO A 95 -6.23 -15.59 9.60
N GLY A 96 -5.86 -15.86 8.36
CA GLY A 96 -6.75 -16.48 7.37
C GLY A 96 -7.58 -15.51 6.54
N ASP A 97 -7.60 -14.21 6.89
CA ASP A 97 -8.32 -13.22 6.11
C ASP A 97 -7.68 -13.06 4.73
N THR A 98 -8.54 -12.91 3.72
CA THR A 98 -8.13 -12.47 2.39
C THR A 98 -8.37 -10.96 2.29
N VAL A 99 -7.32 -10.22 2.02
CA VAL A 99 -7.34 -8.76 1.92
C VAL A 99 -7.19 -8.37 0.46
N SER A 100 -8.16 -7.63 -0.06
CA SER A 100 -8.16 -7.12 -1.44
C SER A 100 -7.91 -5.62 -1.44
N ALA A 101 -7.04 -5.16 -2.32
CA ALA A 101 -6.66 -3.75 -2.41
C ALA A 101 -6.98 -3.16 -3.77
N SER A 102 -7.27 -1.88 -3.77
CA SER A 102 -7.48 -1.06 -4.96
C SER A 102 -6.88 0.32 -4.77
N VAL A 103 -6.58 1.00 -5.88
CA VAL A 103 -6.13 2.39 -5.84
C VAL A 103 -7.02 3.28 -6.68
N GLU A 104 -7.11 4.52 -6.27
CA GLU A 104 -7.69 5.62 -7.00
C GLU A 104 -6.63 6.72 -7.11
N ILE A 105 -6.59 7.37 -8.27
CA ILE A 105 -5.73 8.52 -8.54
C ILE A 105 -6.61 9.78 -8.54
N PRO A 106 -6.79 10.46 -7.39
CA PRO A 106 -7.67 11.61 -7.36
C PRO A 106 -7.14 12.80 -8.15
N GLU A 107 -5.84 13.04 -8.10
CA GLU A 107 -5.22 14.18 -8.76
C GLU A 107 -3.81 13.86 -9.24
N THR A 108 -3.37 14.59 -10.27
CA THR A 108 -1.99 14.62 -10.75
C THR A 108 -1.53 16.07 -10.85
N HIS A 109 -0.26 16.32 -10.54
CA HIS A 109 0.31 17.67 -10.51
C HIS A 109 1.67 17.70 -11.20
N ALA A 110 1.80 18.49 -12.27
CA ALA A 110 3.11 18.76 -12.84
C ALA A 110 3.99 19.52 -11.83
N SER A 111 5.28 19.21 -11.79
CA SER A 111 6.20 19.99 -10.95
C SER A 111 6.30 21.44 -11.46
N GLY A 112 6.21 22.40 -10.56
CA GLY A 112 6.34 23.82 -10.89
C GLY A 112 7.78 24.27 -11.09
N SER A 113 8.77 23.49 -10.63
CA SER A 113 10.20 23.86 -10.64
C SER A 113 11.08 22.91 -11.44
N ARG A 114 10.57 21.75 -11.84
CA ARG A 114 11.33 20.71 -12.56
C ARG A 114 10.49 20.14 -13.69
N ASP A 115 11.12 19.93 -14.84
CA ASP A 115 10.49 19.35 -16.02
C ASP A 115 10.64 17.81 -16.06
N ASP A 116 11.49 17.24 -15.19
CA ASP A 116 11.81 15.80 -15.16
C ASP A 116 10.80 14.94 -14.38
N ARG A 117 9.83 15.56 -13.70
CA ARG A 117 8.90 14.84 -12.80
C ARG A 117 7.55 15.51 -12.66
N GLY A 118 6.60 14.72 -12.23
CA GLY A 118 5.33 15.18 -11.73
C GLY A 118 4.96 14.40 -10.46
N TYR A 119 3.84 14.74 -9.87
CA TYR A 119 3.35 14.16 -8.62
C TYR A 119 1.99 13.54 -8.86
N VAL A 120 1.83 12.31 -8.39
CA VAL A 120 0.58 11.55 -8.53
C VAL A 120 0.07 11.23 -7.14
N ASP A 121 -1.12 11.74 -6.82
CA ASP A 121 -1.79 11.41 -5.57
C ASP A 121 -2.40 10.02 -5.69
N ILE A 122 -2.20 9.22 -4.66
CA ILE A 122 -2.65 7.83 -4.60
C ILE A 122 -3.47 7.63 -3.33
N GLU A 123 -4.71 7.20 -3.49
CA GLU A 123 -5.53 6.68 -2.41
C GLU A 123 -5.60 5.16 -2.53
N LEU A 124 -5.10 4.46 -1.52
CA LEU A 124 -5.17 3.00 -1.46
C LEU A 124 -6.22 2.59 -0.44
N HIS A 125 -7.10 1.71 -0.88
CA HIS A 125 -8.16 1.10 -0.06
C HIS A 125 -7.96 -0.41 -0.03
N ALA A 126 -8.07 -1.00 1.15
CA ALA A 126 -8.05 -2.45 1.31
C ALA A 126 -9.19 -2.91 2.20
N GLU A 127 -9.79 -4.04 1.85
CA GLU A 127 -10.89 -4.62 2.59
C GLU A 127 -10.68 -6.13 2.80
N ASN A 128 -11.30 -6.68 3.86
CA ASN A 128 -11.32 -8.12 4.09
C ASN A 128 -12.41 -8.80 3.26
N GLY A 129 -12.53 -10.14 3.39
CA GLY A 129 -13.52 -10.92 2.66
C GLY A 129 -14.97 -10.63 3.02
N GLU A 130 -15.23 -9.88 4.09
CA GLU A 130 -16.56 -9.45 4.54
C GLU A 130 -16.91 -8.03 4.09
N GLY A 131 -16.01 -7.40 3.32
CA GLY A 131 -16.20 -6.04 2.84
C GLY A 131 -15.89 -4.95 3.86
N GLU A 132 -15.25 -5.30 4.99
CA GLU A 132 -14.82 -4.32 5.99
C GLU A 132 -13.51 -3.69 5.57
N GLU A 133 -13.42 -2.36 5.65
CA GLU A 133 -12.18 -1.63 5.37
C GLU A 133 -11.14 -1.92 6.46
N VAL A 134 -9.97 -2.39 6.05
CA VAL A 134 -8.87 -2.75 6.94
C VAL A 134 -7.69 -1.81 6.81
N LEU A 135 -7.58 -1.07 5.71
CA LEU A 135 -6.55 -0.07 5.50
C LEU A 135 -7.02 1.00 4.52
N PHE A 136 -6.69 2.22 4.84
CA PHE A 136 -6.71 3.36 3.93
C PHE A 136 -5.39 4.10 4.05
N TRP A 137 -4.81 4.51 2.93
CA TRP A 137 -3.75 5.52 2.94
C TRP A 137 -3.86 6.50 1.78
N ASP A 138 -3.32 7.68 2.02
CA ASP A 138 -3.21 8.77 1.08
C ASP A 138 -1.74 9.17 0.97
N SER A 139 -1.19 9.12 -0.23
CA SER A 139 0.21 9.41 -0.50
C SER A 139 0.38 10.16 -1.81
N THR A 140 1.53 10.81 -1.94
CA THR A 140 1.95 11.44 -3.19
C THR A 140 3.22 10.77 -3.68
N ASN A 141 3.18 10.21 -4.88
CA ASN A 141 4.32 9.57 -5.51
C ASN A 141 4.95 10.46 -6.58
N ILE A 142 6.27 10.37 -6.66
CA ILE A 142 7.06 11.08 -7.68
C ILE A 142 7.19 10.17 -8.88
N ILE A 143 6.66 10.61 -10.01
CA ILE A 143 6.72 9.88 -11.28
C ILE A 143 7.51 10.72 -12.28
N LEU A 144 8.50 10.12 -12.93
CA LEU A 144 9.27 10.84 -13.97
C LEU A 144 8.40 11.16 -15.17
N THR A 145 8.68 12.32 -15.77
CA THR A 145 8.18 12.67 -17.11
C THR A 145 9.05 12.05 -18.18
N ARG A 146 8.62 12.06 -19.44
CA ARG A 146 9.47 11.66 -20.57
C ARG A 146 10.74 12.47 -20.66
N ALA A 147 10.68 13.76 -20.28
CA ALA A 147 11.87 14.61 -20.20
C ALA A 147 12.88 14.13 -19.13
N GLY A 148 12.42 13.38 -18.14
CA GLY A 148 13.26 12.80 -17.09
C GLY A 148 13.61 11.32 -17.30
N SER A 149 13.34 10.75 -18.45
CA SER A 149 13.51 9.31 -18.71
C SER A 149 14.95 8.81 -18.56
N ASP A 150 15.94 9.68 -18.73
CA ASP A 150 17.35 9.37 -18.49
C ASP A 150 17.68 9.04 -17.01
N LYS A 151 16.77 9.37 -16.11
CA LYS A 151 16.89 9.09 -14.68
C LYS A 151 16.15 7.82 -14.25
N TRP A 152 15.51 7.16 -15.20
CA TRP A 152 14.85 5.88 -14.94
C TRP A 152 15.89 4.76 -14.97
N PRO A 153 16.02 3.95 -13.89
CA PRO A 153 17.12 3.00 -13.75
C PRO A 153 16.95 1.70 -14.53
N PHE A 154 15.80 1.50 -15.18
CA PHE A 154 15.52 0.27 -15.88
C PHE A 154 15.46 0.52 -17.38
N ASP A 155 16.28 -0.22 -18.12
CA ASP A 155 16.20 -0.28 -19.57
C ASP A 155 14.93 -1.03 -19.98
N GLU A 156 14.35 -0.63 -21.08
CA GLU A 156 13.14 -1.24 -21.65
C GLU A 156 13.39 -2.66 -22.18
#